data_e270629be15b08142695525e5b0a628f
#
_entry.id   e270629be15b08142695525e5b0a628f
#
_cell.length_a   1.000
_cell.length_b   1.000
_cell.length_c   1.000
_cell.angle_alpha   90.00
_cell.angle_beta   90.00
_cell.angle_gamma   90.00
#
_symmetry.space_group_name_H-M   'P 1'
#
loop_
_entity.id
_entity.type
_entity.pdbx_description
1 polymer ?
#
loop_
_entity_poly.entity_id
_entity_poly.type
_entity_poly.pdbx_seq_one_letter_code
_entity_poly.pdbx_strand_id
1 'polypeptide(L)'
;MTTPFFPGYDRHAVRHPAAAGSRRVTQDRGPVVVVGGGVAGIAAATGLAERGARVVLVEPEVELGGRVRAWPLGDGRTMSRGFHAFFRQYYNLRSLLRRADPGLERLVPIRDYPLVSADGPEDSFTGIPRTPPLNLAAFVAKSPSFTLRDLTRVDAGAAMELLDVSFPGTFSAYDGESAAHFLDRLRFPPLARHLALEVFARSFFADPDDFAAGELVAMFHAYFLGSSEGLLFDVPDDDYETALWGPLRRHLEGLGVDVRTQTSVTGLDLSAEGPAVVALSSGEELRAAAVVLAADPTTSRGLLLAAGVTDPAWLERVAAQRLAPPFAVWRLWLDRPAAAGRPPFLGTSGFGPVDNVSLLEQFEDGARDWSREHGGSVVELHAYALPHDDGRVDEPALQARMRSELARLHPELADARAVHEEWLVRRDCPLAAPTPWRERLTVETPDPRLVLAGDGVRCDYPVALMERAATTGFLAANRLLADVGVQGHDLWSVPMRARNRVSPPLHRLLLKVS
;
A
#
# COMPACT_ATOMS: atom_id res chain seq x y z
N MET A 1 -23.60 25.91 -7.83
CA MET A 1 -22.15 25.89 -7.46
C MET A 1 -21.93 24.57 -6.77
N THR A 2 -21.23 23.62 -7.40
CA THR A 2 -20.86 22.36 -6.76
C THR A 2 -19.83 22.68 -5.70
N THR A 3 -20.10 22.32 -4.46
CA THR A 3 -19.12 22.40 -3.35
C THR A 3 -17.84 21.71 -3.82
N PRO A 4 -16.66 22.34 -3.73
CA PRO A 4 -15.43 21.69 -4.14
C PRO A 4 -15.28 20.41 -3.35
N PHE A 5 -15.10 19.26 -4.03
CA PHE A 5 -14.83 17.99 -3.40
C PHE A 5 -13.57 18.12 -2.54
N PHE A 6 -13.71 17.79 -1.26
CA PHE A 6 -12.59 17.74 -0.34
C PHE A 6 -12.32 16.27 0.03
N PRO A 7 -11.10 15.75 -0.15
CA PRO A 7 -10.83 14.32 -0.07
C PRO A 7 -10.87 13.77 1.37
N GLY A 8 -10.67 14.62 2.38
CA GLY A 8 -10.63 14.27 3.79
C GLY A 8 -10.98 15.45 4.68
N TYR A 9 -10.56 15.41 5.96
CA TYR A 9 -10.77 16.50 6.91
C TYR A 9 -9.57 17.43 7.07
N ASP A 10 -8.36 17.01 6.61
CA ASP A 10 -7.17 17.86 6.70
C ASP A 10 -7.18 18.96 5.65
N ARG A 11 -7.32 20.21 6.09
CA ARG A 11 -7.35 21.40 5.22
C ARG A 11 -6.01 21.67 4.52
N HIS A 12 -4.93 20.98 4.89
CA HIS A 12 -3.63 21.11 4.28
C HIS A 12 -3.37 20.09 3.16
N ALA A 13 -4.33 19.21 2.88
CA ALA A 13 -4.25 18.35 1.71
C ALA A 13 -4.04 19.20 0.44
N VAL A 14 -3.10 18.76 -0.40
CA VAL A 14 -2.69 19.49 -1.62
C VAL A 14 -3.38 18.88 -2.81
N ARG A 15 -4.08 19.71 -3.57
CA ARG A 15 -4.66 19.34 -4.85
C ARG A 15 -3.62 19.50 -5.96
N HIS A 16 -3.49 18.47 -6.77
CA HIS A 16 -2.70 18.43 -8.00
C HIS A 16 -3.68 18.42 -9.18
N PRO A 17 -3.97 19.57 -9.80
CA PRO A 17 -4.97 19.65 -10.86
C PRO A 17 -4.50 18.89 -12.10
N ALA A 18 -5.42 18.16 -12.73
CA ALA A 18 -5.18 17.58 -14.04
C ALA A 18 -4.99 18.68 -15.11
N ALA A 19 -4.26 18.34 -16.16
CA ALA A 19 -4.11 19.22 -17.32
C ALA A 19 -5.48 19.58 -17.89
N ALA A 20 -5.64 20.82 -18.35
CA ALA A 20 -6.86 21.26 -19.00
C ALA A 20 -7.08 20.52 -20.32
N GLY A 21 -8.35 20.23 -20.65
CA GLY A 21 -8.71 19.50 -21.86
C GLY A 21 -10.22 19.36 -22.01
N SER A 22 -10.66 18.64 -23.03
CA SER A 22 -12.07 18.28 -23.21
C SER A 22 -12.54 17.36 -22.07
N ARG A 23 -13.84 17.31 -21.83
CA ARG A 23 -14.39 16.48 -20.73
C ARG A 23 -14.43 15.00 -21.06
N ARG A 24 -14.44 14.63 -22.36
CA ARG A 24 -14.58 13.26 -22.83
C ARG A 24 -13.77 13.01 -24.08
N VAL A 25 -13.39 11.77 -24.28
CA VAL A 25 -12.83 11.27 -25.54
C VAL A 25 -13.89 11.39 -26.62
N THR A 26 -13.54 12.00 -27.74
CA THR A 26 -14.45 12.24 -28.87
C THR A 26 -14.12 11.35 -30.08
N GLN A 27 -12.92 10.78 -30.14
CA GLN A 27 -12.48 9.89 -31.21
C GLN A 27 -12.12 8.52 -30.65
N ASP A 28 -12.79 7.48 -31.14
CA ASP A 28 -12.43 6.11 -30.81
C ASP A 28 -11.13 5.72 -31.56
N ARG A 29 -10.02 5.59 -30.82
CA ARG A 29 -8.72 5.13 -31.33
C ARG A 29 -8.52 3.62 -31.11
N GLY A 30 -9.49 2.94 -30.58
CA GLY A 30 -9.40 1.57 -30.11
C GLY A 30 -9.41 1.46 -28.59
N PRO A 31 -9.48 0.25 -28.04
CA PRO A 31 -9.52 0.05 -26.59
C PRO A 31 -8.16 0.38 -25.94
N VAL A 32 -8.23 0.85 -24.70
CA VAL A 32 -7.10 0.82 -23.78
C VAL A 32 -7.19 -0.50 -23.00
N VAL A 33 -6.14 -1.31 -23.06
CA VAL A 33 -6.05 -2.55 -22.28
C VAL A 33 -5.35 -2.27 -20.97
N VAL A 34 -6.04 -2.56 -19.86
CA VAL A 34 -5.49 -2.49 -18.50
C VAL A 34 -5.14 -3.91 -18.06
N VAL A 35 -3.86 -4.17 -17.82
CA VAL A 35 -3.31 -5.47 -17.42
C VAL A 35 -3.17 -5.52 -15.90
N GLY A 36 -4.03 -6.29 -15.25
CA GLY A 36 -4.10 -6.44 -13.80
C GLY A 36 -5.27 -5.67 -13.17
N GLY A 37 -6.09 -6.39 -12.42
CA GLY A 37 -7.27 -5.90 -11.70
C GLY A 37 -7.01 -5.54 -10.24
N GLY A 38 -5.77 -5.21 -9.86
CA GLY A 38 -5.42 -4.66 -8.57
C GLY A 38 -5.82 -3.19 -8.42
N VAL A 39 -5.54 -2.58 -7.26
CA VAL A 39 -5.88 -1.18 -6.93
C VAL A 39 -5.45 -0.21 -8.05
N ALA A 40 -4.25 -0.37 -8.59
CA ALA A 40 -3.71 0.49 -9.65
C ALA A 40 -4.49 0.35 -10.97
N GLY A 41 -4.78 -0.90 -11.38
CA GLY A 41 -5.53 -1.17 -12.60
C GLY A 41 -6.99 -0.71 -12.50
N ILE A 42 -7.65 -0.95 -11.36
CA ILE A 42 -9.01 -0.46 -11.08
C ILE A 42 -9.04 1.08 -11.15
N ALA A 43 -8.04 1.77 -10.55
CA ALA A 43 -7.96 3.22 -10.60
C ALA A 43 -7.75 3.75 -12.03
N ALA A 44 -6.87 3.10 -12.80
CA ALA A 44 -6.62 3.46 -14.20
C ALA A 44 -7.85 3.23 -15.08
N ALA A 45 -8.49 2.06 -14.95
CA ALA A 45 -9.71 1.71 -15.70
C ALA A 45 -10.84 2.69 -15.38
N THR A 46 -11.05 3.02 -14.10
CA THR A 46 -12.04 4.02 -13.67
C THR A 46 -11.74 5.38 -14.28
N GLY A 47 -10.48 5.85 -14.15
CA GLY A 47 -10.10 7.16 -14.65
C GLY A 47 -10.30 7.31 -16.17
N LEU A 48 -9.99 6.28 -16.93
CA LEU A 48 -10.18 6.24 -18.39
C LEU A 48 -11.66 6.17 -18.77
N ALA A 49 -12.41 5.24 -18.18
CA ALA A 49 -13.81 5.00 -18.51
C ALA A 49 -14.72 6.19 -18.14
N GLU A 50 -14.48 6.86 -17.02
CA GLU A 50 -15.20 8.10 -16.64
C GLU A 50 -15.03 9.22 -17.67
N ARG A 51 -13.97 9.18 -18.47
CA ARG A 51 -13.71 10.11 -19.58
C ARG A 51 -14.16 9.58 -20.94
N GLY A 52 -14.82 8.42 -20.97
CA GLY A 52 -15.41 7.85 -22.18
C GLY A 52 -14.39 7.09 -23.06
N ALA A 53 -13.23 6.74 -22.54
CA ALA A 53 -12.34 5.81 -23.22
C ALA A 53 -12.93 4.39 -23.18
N ARG A 54 -12.76 3.64 -24.27
CA ARG A 54 -13.10 2.21 -24.29
C ARG A 54 -12.00 1.43 -23.56
N VAL A 55 -12.36 0.69 -22.50
CA VAL A 55 -11.41 0.00 -21.64
C VAL A 55 -11.72 -1.51 -21.60
N VAL A 56 -10.67 -2.31 -21.71
CA VAL A 56 -10.67 -3.75 -21.41
C VAL A 56 -9.73 -3.97 -20.22
N LEU A 57 -10.26 -4.45 -19.10
CA LEU A 57 -9.47 -4.81 -17.91
C LEU A 57 -9.31 -6.32 -17.87
N VAL A 58 -8.06 -6.81 -17.82
CA VAL A 58 -7.72 -8.24 -17.83
C VAL A 58 -7.10 -8.63 -16.49
N GLU A 59 -7.68 -9.65 -15.82
CA GLU A 59 -7.26 -10.13 -14.50
C GLU A 59 -7.21 -11.67 -14.49
N PRO A 60 -6.10 -12.30 -14.08
CA PRO A 60 -5.99 -13.75 -14.03
C PRO A 60 -6.88 -14.41 -12.99
N GLU A 61 -7.22 -13.72 -11.91
CA GLU A 61 -8.03 -14.27 -10.83
C GLU A 61 -9.53 -14.07 -11.08
N VAL A 62 -10.36 -14.70 -10.27
CA VAL A 62 -11.83 -14.55 -10.32
C VAL A 62 -12.24 -13.18 -9.79
N GLU A 63 -11.65 -12.79 -8.65
CA GLU A 63 -11.93 -11.55 -7.95
C GLU A 63 -10.89 -10.48 -8.29
N LEU A 64 -11.32 -9.22 -8.28
CA LEU A 64 -10.43 -8.07 -8.39
C LEU A 64 -9.72 -7.79 -7.05
N GLY A 65 -8.85 -6.78 -7.03
CA GLY A 65 -8.17 -6.30 -5.82
C GLY A 65 -6.68 -6.66 -5.76
N GLY A 66 -6.22 -7.63 -6.53
CA GLY A 66 -4.80 -8.02 -6.60
C GLY A 66 -4.25 -8.45 -5.23
N ARG A 67 -3.28 -7.69 -4.68
CA ARG A 67 -2.74 -7.95 -3.33
C ARG A 67 -3.67 -7.57 -2.18
N VAL A 68 -4.81 -6.98 -2.45
CA VAL A 68 -5.88 -6.64 -1.48
C VAL A 68 -7.16 -7.43 -1.80
N ARG A 69 -7.06 -8.54 -2.51
CA ARG A 69 -8.24 -9.34 -2.84
C ARG A 69 -8.65 -10.25 -1.68
N ALA A 70 -9.93 -10.65 -1.70
CA ALA A 70 -10.47 -11.72 -0.89
C ALA A 70 -11.21 -12.72 -1.79
N TRP A 71 -11.39 -13.94 -1.32
CA TRP A 71 -12.12 -15.01 -2.03
C TRP A 71 -12.87 -15.90 -1.08
N PRO A 72 -14.01 -16.46 -1.51
CA PRO A 72 -14.80 -17.36 -0.69
C PRO A 72 -14.14 -18.75 -0.58
N LEU A 73 -14.30 -19.37 0.60
CA LEU A 73 -13.86 -20.75 0.89
C LEU A 73 -15.04 -21.73 1.01
N GLY A 74 -16.26 -21.22 0.97
CA GLY A 74 -17.48 -21.98 1.29
C GLY A 74 -17.88 -21.82 2.77
N ASP A 75 -19.12 -22.21 3.08
CA ASP A 75 -19.72 -22.16 4.43
C ASP A 75 -19.62 -20.78 5.11
N GLY A 76 -19.73 -19.70 4.32
CA GLY A 76 -19.62 -18.34 4.81
C GLY A 76 -18.21 -17.87 5.19
N ARG A 77 -17.21 -18.74 5.02
CA ARG A 77 -15.79 -18.40 5.27
C ARG A 77 -15.16 -17.75 4.06
N THR A 78 -14.23 -16.83 4.33
CA THR A 78 -13.45 -16.13 3.31
C THR A 78 -11.97 -16.13 3.66
N MET A 79 -11.12 -16.07 2.66
CA MET A 79 -9.68 -15.79 2.82
C MET A 79 -9.32 -14.49 2.09
N SER A 80 -8.29 -13.83 2.55
CA SER A 80 -7.74 -12.65 1.90
C SER A 80 -6.22 -12.73 1.77
N ARG A 81 -5.65 -11.73 1.12
CA ARG A 81 -4.19 -11.54 1.07
C ARG A 81 -3.64 -10.89 2.35
N GLY A 82 -4.47 -10.83 3.40
CA GLY A 82 -4.13 -10.36 4.72
C GLY A 82 -4.68 -8.97 5.04
N PHE A 83 -4.47 -8.54 6.28
CA PHE A 83 -4.95 -7.28 6.81
C PHE A 83 -4.37 -6.08 6.06
N HIS A 84 -5.22 -5.11 5.73
CA HIS A 84 -4.85 -3.85 5.12
C HIS A 84 -5.51 -2.67 5.84
N ALA A 85 -4.70 -1.71 6.28
CA ALA A 85 -5.16 -0.47 6.90
C ALA A 85 -5.48 0.59 5.83
N PHE A 86 -6.72 1.04 5.77
CA PHE A 86 -7.17 2.10 4.85
C PHE A 86 -7.02 3.46 5.54
N PHE A 87 -5.81 3.99 5.53
CA PHE A 87 -5.52 5.26 6.19
C PHE A 87 -6.34 6.40 5.61
N ARG A 88 -6.72 7.36 6.46
CA ARG A 88 -7.62 8.46 6.04
C ARG A 88 -6.94 9.47 5.13
N GLN A 89 -5.61 9.59 5.17
CA GLN A 89 -4.83 10.36 4.20
C GLN A 89 -4.62 9.65 2.85
N TYR A 90 -5.13 8.46 2.65
CA TYR A 90 -5.15 7.79 1.33
C TYR A 90 -6.24 8.43 0.46
N TYR A 91 -6.03 9.67 0.06
CA TYR A 91 -7.04 10.51 -0.57
C TYR A 91 -7.49 10.00 -1.92
N ASN A 92 -6.54 9.50 -2.75
CA ASN A 92 -6.85 9.02 -4.10
C ASN A 92 -7.51 7.63 -4.05
N LEU A 93 -7.05 6.75 -3.17
CA LEU A 93 -7.70 5.46 -2.93
C LEU A 93 -9.12 5.66 -2.39
N ARG A 94 -9.29 6.48 -1.37
CA ARG A 94 -10.62 6.77 -0.80
C ARG A 94 -11.53 7.46 -1.81
N SER A 95 -10.98 8.28 -2.69
CA SER A 95 -11.72 8.86 -3.82
C SER A 95 -12.16 7.78 -4.82
N LEU A 96 -11.32 6.77 -5.08
CA LEU A 96 -11.70 5.62 -5.90
C LEU A 96 -12.86 4.84 -5.25
N LEU A 97 -12.75 4.50 -3.98
CA LEU A 97 -13.78 3.75 -3.25
C LEU A 97 -15.14 4.48 -3.22
N ARG A 98 -15.14 5.82 -3.13
CA ARG A 98 -16.36 6.63 -3.15
C ARG A 98 -17.17 6.54 -4.47
N ARG A 99 -16.62 5.99 -5.54
CA ARG A 99 -17.36 5.72 -6.78
C ARG A 99 -18.45 4.67 -6.56
N ALA A 100 -18.16 3.70 -5.69
CA ALA A 100 -19.10 2.63 -5.37
C ALA A 100 -19.82 2.86 -4.03
N ASP A 101 -19.13 3.47 -3.07
CA ASP A 101 -19.65 3.81 -1.72
C ASP A 101 -19.36 5.28 -1.41
N PRO A 102 -20.23 6.22 -1.81
CA PRO A 102 -20.01 7.66 -1.65
C PRO A 102 -19.75 8.11 -0.20
N GLY A 103 -20.38 7.44 0.77
CA GLY A 103 -20.22 7.71 2.20
C GLY A 103 -19.00 7.05 2.82
N LEU A 104 -18.38 6.07 2.14
CA LEU A 104 -17.41 5.13 2.71
C LEU A 104 -17.99 4.43 3.95
N GLU A 105 -19.25 4.03 3.89
CA GLU A 105 -19.99 3.42 5.00
C GLU A 105 -19.50 2.01 5.29
N ARG A 106 -18.93 1.34 4.26
CA ARG A 106 -18.29 0.02 4.37
C ARG A 106 -16.91 0.06 5.04
N LEU A 107 -16.39 1.23 5.41
CA LEU A 107 -15.12 1.41 6.11
C LEU A 107 -15.36 1.79 7.56
N VAL A 108 -15.06 0.89 8.49
CA VAL A 108 -15.23 1.09 9.93
C VAL A 108 -13.91 1.48 10.61
N PRO A 109 -13.93 2.43 11.55
CA PRO A 109 -12.71 2.93 12.18
C PRO A 109 -12.15 1.94 13.20
N ILE A 110 -10.86 1.67 13.11
CA ILE A 110 -10.10 1.07 14.21
C ILE A 110 -9.69 2.19 15.16
N ARG A 111 -10.22 2.15 16.38
CA ARG A 111 -10.06 3.23 17.37
C ARG A 111 -8.72 3.15 18.10
N ASP A 112 -8.24 1.95 18.32
CA ASP A 112 -6.96 1.67 18.95
C ASP A 112 -6.28 0.49 18.28
N TYR A 113 -4.96 0.61 18.10
CA TYR A 113 -4.11 -0.41 17.54
C TYR A 113 -2.78 -0.42 18.30
N PRO A 114 -2.76 -1.08 19.47
CA PRO A 114 -1.57 -1.13 20.31
C PRO A 114 -0.40 -1.80 19.58
N LEU A 115 0.81 -1.37 19.93
CA LEU A 115 2.07 -1.93 19.48
C LEU A 115 2.77 -2.55 20.68
N VAL A 116 2.90 -3.87 20.69
CA VAL A 116 3.44 -4.62 21.82
C VAL A 116 4.83 -5.14 21.48
N SER A 117 5.79 -4.85 22.35
CA SER A 117 7.13 -5.43 22.27
C SER A 117 7.26 -6.60 23.25
N ALA A 118 7.91 -7.70 22.81
CA ALA A 118 8.10 -8.90 23.66
C ALA A 118 8.92 -8.62 24.92
N ASP A 119 9.88 -7.70 24.84
CA ASP A 119 10.81 -7.34 25.91
C ASP A 119 10.63 -5.89 26.38
N GLY A 120 9.57 -5.25 25.96
CA GLY A 120 9.39 -3.82 26.16
C GLY A 120 7.97 -3.42 26.51
N PRO A 121 7.74 -2.12 26.52
CA PRO A 121 6.45 -1.55 26.81
C PRO A 121 5.45 -1.74 25.65
N GLU A 122 4.19 -1.51 25.97
CA GLU A 122 3.10 -1.37 25.02
C GLU A 122 2.93 0.10 24.67
N ASP A 123 2.92 0.42 23.38
CA ASP A 123 2.62 1.74 22.84
C ASP A 123 1.20 1.78 22.28
N SER A 124 0.52 2.92 22.43
CA SER A 124 -0.82 3.16 21.90
C SER A 124 -0.92 4.54 21.28
N PHE A 125 -1.72 4.65 20.23
CA PHE A 125 -2.05 5.92 19.59
C PHE A 125 -3.30 6.57 20.16
N THR A 126 -3.92 5.95 21.17
CA THR A 126 -5.13 6.45 21.83
C THR A 126 -4.88 7.76 22.56
N GLY A 127 -5.76 8.74 22.33
CA GLY A 127 -5.69 10.05 23.00
C GLY A 127 -4.51 10.92 22.59
N ILE A 128 -3.89 10.65 21.42
CA ILE A 128 -2.90 11.53 20.80
C ILE A 128 -3.64 12.63 20.03
N PRO A 129 -3.22 13.91 20.16
CA PRO A 129 -3.77 15.00 19.35
C PRO A 129 -3.57 14.70 17.85
N ARG A 130 -4.54 15.06 17.02
CA ARG A 130 -4.44 14.83 15.58
C ARG A 130 -3.55 15.84 14.84
N THR A 131 -3.37 17.02 15.42
CA THR A 131 -2.70 18.16 14.77
C THR A 131 -1.18 18.01 14.77
N PRO A 132 -0.49 17.92 13.60
CA PRO A 132 0.95 18.00 13.52
C PRO A 132 1.47 19.41 13.91
N PRO A 133 2.63 19.53 14.59
CA PRO A 133 3.48 18.46 15.10
C PRO A 133 3.12 17.99 16.52
N LEU A 134 1.98 18.45 17.09
CA LEU A 134 1.56 18.12 18.45
C LEU A 134 1.29 16.61 18.63
N ASN A 135 0.83 15.95 17.57
CA ASN A 135 0.66 14.49 17.54
C ASN A 135 1.99 13.76 17.81
N LEU A 136 3.06 14.15 17.13
CA LEU A 136 4.39 13.57 17.32
C LEU A 136 4.93 13.86 18.72
N ALA A 137 4.85 15.10 19.18
CA ALA A 137 5.30 15.49 20.51
C ALA A 137 4.54 14.74 21.61
N ALA A 138 3.22 14.61 21.47
CA ALA A 138 2.39 13.86 22.41
C ALA A 138 2.67 12.35 22.36
N PHE A 139 2.91 11.79 21.17
CA PHE A 139 3.31 10.39 21.03
C PHE A 139 4.62 10.12 21.77
N VAL A 140 5.67 10.89 21.48
CA VAL A 140 6.97 10.77 22.16
C VAL A 140 6.86 10.95 23.68
N ALA A 141 6.03 11.89 24.15
CA ALA A 141 5.85 12.14 25.58
C ALA A 141 5.03 11.05 26.30
N LYS A 142 4.12 10.37 25.60
CA LYS A 142 3.28 9.30 26.16
C LYS A 142 3.87 7.91 26.02
N SER A 143 4.67 7.71 24.96
CA SER A 143 5.26 6.42 24.63
C SER A 143 6.32 6.04 25.68
N PRO A 144 6.16 4.91 26.34
CA PRO A 144 7.17 4.41 27.26
C PRO A 144 8.44 3.93 26.56
N SER A 145 8.43 3.80 25.24
CA SER A 145 9.60 3.48 24.41
C SER A 145 10.60 4.64 24.30
N PHE A 146 10.23 5.87 24.67
CA PHE A 146 11.11 7.03 24.66
C PHE A 146 11.46 7.46 26.09
N THR A 147 12.73 7.30 26.50
CA THR A 147 13.21 7.85 27.76
C THR A 147 13.83 9.23 27.57
N LEU A 148 13.77 10.09 28.61
CA LEU A 148 14.44 11.41 28.56
C LEU A 148 15.93 11.28 28.26
N ARG A 149 16.60 10.24 28.78
CA ARG A 149 18.01 9.98 28.55
C ARG A 149 18.29 9.67 27.07
N ASP A 150 17.41 8.88 26.43
CA ASP A 150 17.58 8.51 25.02
C ASP A 150 17.34 9.71 24.11
N LEU A 151 16.33 10.56 24.43
CA LEU A 151 16.05 11.78 23.69
C LEU A 151 17.25 12.76 23.69
N THR A 152 18.05 12.79 24.77
CA THR A 152 19.28 13.61 24.81
C THR A 152 20.40 13.09 23.92
N ARG A 153 20.31 11.85 23.43
CA ARG A 153 21.30 11.21 22.56
C ARG A 153 20.94 11.27 21.09
N VAL A 154 19.68 11.57 20.77
CA VAL A 154 19.23 11.74 19.39
C VAL A 154 20.05 12.84 18.71
N ASP A 155 20.54 12.54 17.53
CA ASP A 155 21.23 13.53 16.71
C ASP A 155 20.24 14.60 16.24
N ALA A 156 20.41 15.82 16.75
CA ALA A 156 19.48 16.91 16.46
C ALA A 156 19.51 17.35 14.99
N GLY A 157 20.67 17.25 14.31
CA GLY A 157 20.80 17.54 12.89
C GLY A 157 20.01 16.55 12.04
N ALA A 158 20.23 15.24 12.26
CA ALA A 158 19.50 14.19 11.57
C ALA A 158 17.99 14.22 11.89
N ALA A 159 17.60 14.55 13.14
CA ALA A 159 16.19 14.70 13.50
C ALA A 159 15.52 15.87 12.75
N MET A 160 16.26 16.95 12.49
CA MET A 160 15.75 18.09 11.72
C MET A 160 15.53 17.73 10.25
N GLU A 161 16.24 16.74 9.69
CA GLU A 161 16.02 16.26 8.33
C GLU A 161 14.60 15.68 8.16
N LEU A 162 14.05 15.00 9.19
CA LEU A 162 12.66 14.52 9.19
C LEU A 162 11.64 15.65 9.12
N LEU A 163 12.03 16.85 9.57
CA LEU A 163 11.18 18.04 9.60
C LEU A 163 11.38 18.95 8.38
N ASP A 164 12.46 18.77 7.61
CA ASP A 164 12.80 19.60 6.44
C ASP A 164 12.65 18.84 5.14
N VAL A 165 11.42 18.42 4.85
CA VAL A 165 11.09 17.66 3.65
C VAL A 165 10.62 18.56 2.50
N SER A 166 10.99 18.18 1.26
CA SER A 166 10.52 18.80 0.02
C SER A 166 10.47 17.74 -1.09
N PHE A 167 9.28 17.24 -1.37
CA PHE A 167 9.09 16.20 -2.39
C PHE A 167 9.01 16.80 -3.80
N PRO A 168 9.59 16.10 -4.82
CA PRO A 168 10.24 14.79 -4.78
C PRO A 168 11.72 14.83 -4.32
N GLY A 169 12.31 16.03 -4.09
CA GLY A 169 13.73 16.19 -3.75
C GLY A 169 14.17 15.37 -2.54
N THR A 170 13.28 15.17 -1.56
CA THR A 170 13.55 14.34 -0.38
C THR A 170 13.90 12.90 -0.76
N PHE A 171 13.23 12.30 -1.75
CA PHE A 171 13.59 10.95 -2.18
C PHE A 171 15.03 10.87 -2.69
N SER A 172 15.45 11.83 -3.53
CA SER A 172 16.81 11.88 -4.09
C SER A 172 17.87 12.24 -3.04
N ALA A 173 17.50 12.93 -1.98
CA ALA A 173 18.44 13.29 -0.90
C ALA A 173 18.95 12.07 -0.14
N TYR A 174 18.22 10.95 -0.19
CA TYR A 174 18.57 9.69 0.46
C TYR A 174 18.92 8.58 -0.56
N ASP A 175 19.33 8.94 -1.78
CA ASP A 175 19.76 7.97 -2.78
C ASP A 175 20.89 7.07 -2.23
N GLY A 176 20.68 5.76 -2.27
CA GLY A 176 21.66 4.77 -1.78
C GLY A 176 21.67 4.58 -0.25
N GLU A 177 20.92 5.36 0.53
CA GLU A 177 20.84 5.20 1.98
C GLU A 177 19.69 4.25 2.37
N SER A 178 19.99 3.27 3.25
CA SER A 178 18.97 2.38 3.83
C SER A 178 18.29 3.01 5.04
N ALA A 179 17.08 2.55 5.35
CA ALA A 179 16.36 2.98 6.55
C ALA A 179 17.14 2.67 7.83
N ALA A 180 17.78 1.49 7.91
CA ALA A 180 18.60 1.13 9.05
C ALA A 180 19.76 2.11 9.26
N HIS A 181 20.50 2.43 8.17
CA HIS A 181 21.62 3.39 8.24
C HIS A 181 21.14 4.79 8.65
N PHE A 182 20.03 5.28 8.10
CA PHE A 182 19.45 6.57 8.49
C PHE A 182 19.10 6.60 9.99
N LEU A 183 18.48 5.55 10.54
CA LEU A 183 18.13 5.49 11.96
C LEU A 183 19.34 5.35 12.86
N ASP A 184 20.42 4.71 12.40
CA ASP A 184 21.70 4.67 13.10
C ASP A 184 22.32 6.07 13.18
N ARG A 185 22.35 6.80 12.07
CA ARG A 185 22.82 8.18 11.97
C ARG A 185 21.99 9.13 12.84
N LEU A 186 20.68 8.91 12.89
CA LEU A 186 19.77 9.65 13.78
C LEU A 186 20.01 9.32 15.26
N ARG A 187 20.72 8.24 15.58
CA ARG A 187 20.86 7.70 16.93
C ARG A 187 19.50 7.47 17.58
N PHE A 188 18.59 6.91 16.80
CA PHE A 188 17.22 6.68 17.24
C PHE A 188 17.20 5.78 18.49
N PRO A 189 16.37 6.07 19.52
CA PRO A 189 16.34 5.33 20.76
C PRO A 189 16.16 3.83 20.54
N PRO A 190 17.01 2.95 21.13
CA PRO A 190 16.93 1.50 20.89
C PRO A 190 15.55 0.91 21.20
N LEU A 191 14.92 1.32 22.31
CA LEU A 191 13.59 0.86 22.70
C LEU A 191 12.46 1.36 21.77
N ALA A 192 12.66 2.47 21.08
CA ALA A 192 11.69 3.00 20.12
C ALA A 192 11.98 2.57 18.67
N ARG A 193 13.11 1.88 18.44
CA ARG A 193 13.53 1.50 17.10
C ARG A 193 12.52 0.57 16.41
N HIS A 194 11.88 -0.31 17.17
CA HIS A 194 10.81 -1.17 16.67
C HIS A 194 9.62 -0.36 16.12
N LEU A 195 9.26 0.78 16.72
CA LEU A 195 8.17 1.63 16.25
C LEU A 195 8.46 2.21 14.86
N ALA A 196 9.72 2.52 14.56
CA ALA A 196 10.09 3.09 13.27
C ALA A 196 10.42 2.01 12.23
N LEU A 197 11.14 0.96 12.60
CA LEU A 197 11.59 -0.06 11.67
C LEU A 197 10.58 -1.16 11.45
N GLU A 198 10.06 -1.74 12.54
CA GLU A 198 9.22 -2.93 12.41
C GLU A 198 7.82 -2.57 11.95
N VAL A 199 7.25 -1.48 12.46
CA VAL A 199 5.91 -1.07 12.04
C VAL A 199 5.91 -0.47 10.64
N PHE A 200 6.89 0.37 10.29
CA PHE A 200 6.88 1.05 8.99
C PHE A 200 7.64 0.30 7.90
N ALA A 201 8.88 -0.14 8.13
CA ALA A 201 9.65 -0.86 7.12
C ALA A 201 9.03 -2.22 6.79
N ARG A 202 8.55 -2.96 7.80
CA ARG A 202 7.86 -4.23 7.59
C ARG A 202 6.54 -4.11 6.86
N SER A 203 5.86 -2.96 6.91
CA SER A 203 4.69 -2.69 6.06
C SER A 203 5.03 -2.70 4.55
N PHE A 204 6.30 -2.56 4.19
CA PHE A 204 6.82 -2.76 2.83
C PHE A 204 7.37 -4.16 2.58
N PHE A 205 7.16 -5.09 3.49
CA PHE A 205 7.70 -6.46 3.43
C PHE A 205 9.23 -6.51 3.29
N ALA A 206 9.94 -5.48 3.76
CA ALA A 206 11.36 -5.30 3.56
C ALA A 206 12.14 -5.40 4.87
N ASP A 207 13.39 -5.90 4.75
CA ASP A 207 14.36 -5.73 5.80
C ASP A 207 14.79 -4.25 5.85
N PRO A 208 14.98 -3.65 7.03
CA PRO A 208 15.41 -2.26 7.18
C PRO A 208 16.71 -1.91 6.45
N ASP A 209 17.63 -2.86 6.28
CA ASP A 209 18.86 -2.65 5.53
C ASP A 209 18.66 -2.59 4.01
N ASP A 210 17.62 -3.24 3.51
CA ASP A 210 17.21 -3.24 2.10
C ASP A 210 16.16 -2.18 1.76
N PHE A 211 15.60 -1.50 2.75
CA PHE A 211 14.54 -0.50 2.57
C PHE A 211 15.10 0.92 2.46
N ALA A 212 14.65 1.69 1.48
CA ALA A 212 15.16 3.04 1.21
C ALA A 212 14.81 4.05 2.31
N ALA A 213 15.79 4.80 2.79
CA ALA A 213 15.59 5.87 3.77
C ALA A 213 14.63 6.96 3.27
N GLY A 214 14.68 7.31 1.99
CA GLY A 214 13.74 8.29 1.40
C GLY A 214 12.29 7.87 1.51
N GLU A 215 11.98 6.57 1.42
CA GLU A 215 10.63 6.02 1.64
C GLU A 215 10.23 6.09 3.12
N LEU A 216 11.14 5.75 4.04
CA LEU A 216 10.90 5.89 5.48
C LEU A 216 10.57 7.33 5.85
N VAL A 217 11.35 8.30 5.36
CA VAL A 217 11.13 9.73 5.60
C VAL A 217 9.80 10.20 4.99
N ALA A 218 9.46 9.73 3.79
CA ALA A 218 8.18 10.05 3.15
C ALA A 218 6.99 9.51 3.95
N MET A 219 7.08 8.27 4.45
CA MET A 219 6.06 7.71 5.33
C MET A 219 5.95 8.48 6.64
N PHE A 220 7.09 8.75 7.30
CA PHE A 220 7.10 9.51 8.54
C PHE A 220 6.42 10.87 8.33
N HIS A 221 6.73 11.54 7.21
CA HIS A 221 6.03 12.76 6.84
C HIS A 221 4.53 12.53 6.66
N ALA A 222 4.11 11.57 5.84
CA ALA A 222 2.71 11.33 5.53
C ALA A 222 1.87 10.99 6.77
N TYR A 223 2.43 10.20 7.69
CA TYR A 223 1.68 9.71 8.86
C TYR A 223 1.73 10.64 10.07
N PHE A 224 2.86 11.29 10.34
CA PHE A 224 3.01 12.09 11.56
C PHE A 224 2.99 13.60 11.32
N LEU A 225 3.53 14.09 10.21
CA LEU A 225 3.78 15.52 10.02
C LEU A 225 2.92 16.16 8.93
N GLY A 226 2.59 15.43 7.91
CA GLY A 226 1.88 15.94 6.73
C GLY A 226 0.36 16.00 6.91
N SER A 227 -0.22 15.13 7.72
CA SER A 227 -1.67 15.02 7.83
C SER A 227 -2.15 14.89 9.28
N SER A 228 -3.24 15.57 9.59
CA SER A 228 -3.98 15.36 10.85
C SER A 228 -4.78 14.04 10.86
N GLU A 229 -4.82 13.33 9.75
CA GLU A 229 -5.48 12.04 9.55
C GLU A 229 -4.49 10.89 9.37
N GLY A 230 -3.18 11.18 9.43
CA GLY A 230 -2.12 10.24 9.10
C GLY A 230 -2.07 8.99 9.98
N LEU A 231 -2.47 9.11 11.24
CA LEU A 231 -2.51 8.00 12.20
C LEU A 231 -3.90 7.36 12.32
N LEU A 232 -4.86 7.76 11.50
CA LEU A 232 -6.21 7.23 11.51
C LEU A 232 -6.42 6.31 10.33
N PHE A 233 -6.85 5.09 10.59
CA PHE A 233 -7.25 4.19 9.55
C PHE A 233 -8.58 3.51 9.84
N ASP A 234 -9.18 3.05 8.78
CA ASP A 234 -10.40 2.27 8.78
C ASP A 234 -10.09 0.89 8.17
N VAL A 235 -10.95 -0.07 8.42
CA VAL A 235 -10.94 -1.39 7.78
C VAL A 235 -12.30 -1.66 7.15
N PRO A 236 -12.43 -2.51 6.15
CA PRO A 236 -13.73 -2.93 5.65
C PRO A 236 -14.53 -3.64 6.74
N ASP A 237 -15.85 -3.48 6.70
CA ASP A 237 -16.80 -4.14 7.61
C ASP A 237 -17.06 -5.61 7.24
N ASP A 238 -16.54 -6.05 6.09
CA ASP A 238 -16.61 -7.42 5.63
C ASP A 238 -15.37 -7.76 4.79
N ASP A 239 -15.32 -8.93 4.17
CA ASP A 239 -14.23 -9.26 3.25
C ASP A 239 -14.11 -8.23 2.12
N TYR A 240 -12.91 -8.14 1.53
CA TYR A 240 -12.60 -7.09 0.55
C TYR A 240 -13.42 -7.18 -0.74
N GLU A 241 -13.84 -8.39 -1.16
CA GLU A 241 -14.67 -8.55 -2.36
C GLU A 241 -16.08 -8.02 -2.09
N THR A 242 -16.66 -8.41 -0.96
CA THR A 242 -18.01 -7.99 -0.56
C THR A 242 -18.08 -6.48 -0.28
N ALA A 243 -17.11 -5.95 0.46
CA ALA A 243 -17.13 -4.54 0.88
C ALA A 243 -16.65 -3.55 -0.19
N LEU A 244 -15.67 -3.92 -1.02
CA LEU A 244 -14.95 -2.97 -1.87
C LEU A 244 -14.95 -3.35 -3.36
N TRP A 245 -14.39 -4.52 -3.72
CA TRP A 245 -14.05 -4.80 -5.11
C TRP A 245 -15.26 -5.22 -5.94
N GLY A 246 -16.18 -5.98 -5.41
CA GLY A 246 -17.44 -6.34 -6.07
C GLY A 246 -18.28 -5.10 -6.41
N PRO A 247 -18.51 -4.16 -5.47
CA PRO A 247 -19.12 -2.87 -5.77
C PRO A 247 -18.39 -2.05 -6.85
N LEU A 248 -17.05 -1.98 -6.79
CA LEU A 248 -16.25 -1.26 -7.81
C LEU A 248 -16.28 -1.97 -9.17
N ARG A 249 -16.28 -3.30 -9.22
CA ARG A 249 -16.46 -4.05 -10.46
C ARG A 249 -17.78 -3.69 -11.13
N ARG A 250 -18.88 -3.70 -10.37
CA ARG A 250 -20.20 -3.26 -10.92
C ARG A 250 -20.18 -1.81 -11.41
N HIS A 251 -19.46 -0.94 -10.72
CA HIS A 251 -19.28 0.44 -11.18
C HIS A 251 -18.52 0.52 -12.51
N LEU A 252 -17.41 -0.24 -12.67
CA LEU A 252 -16.65 -0.32 -13.92
C LEU A 252 -17.50 -0.86 -15.08
N GLU A 253 -18.21 -1.97 -14.84
CA GLU A 253 -19.12 -2.57 -15.81
C GLU A 253 -20.24 -1.59 -16.21
N GLY A 254 -20.77 -0.83 -15.24
CA GLY A 254 -21.74 0.26 -15.48
C GLY A 254 -21.18 1.42 -16.31
N LEU A 255 -19.88 1.64 -16.31
CA LEU A 255 -19.19 2.60 -17.19
C LEU A 255 -18.87 2.01 -18.57
N GLY A 256 -19.18 0.74 -18.82
CA GLY A 256 -18.90 0.04 -20.07
C GLY A 256 -17.49 -0.54 -20.19
N VAL A 257 -16.80 -0.74 -19.07
CA VAL A 257 -15.53 -1.47 -19.05
C VAL A 257 -15.78 -2.96 -19.28
N ASP A 258 -15.06 -3.57 -20.23
CA ASP A 258 -15.02 -5.00 -20.44
C ASP A 258 -14.08 -5.63 -19.41
N VAL A 259 -14.64 -6.19 -18.32
CA VAL A 259 -13.87 -6.80 -17.23
C VAL A 259 -13.73 -8.30 -17.49
N ARG A 260 -12.51 -8.73 -17.83
CA ARG A 260 -12.16 -10.12 -18.15
C ARG A 260 -11.34 -10.74 -17.02
N THR A 261 -12.03 -11.36 -16.09
CA THR A 261 -11.42 -12.18 -15.04
C THR A 261 -11.07 -13.58 -15.55
N GLN A 262 -10.28 -14.34 -14.79
CA GLN A 262 -9.79 -15.68 -15.15
C GLN A 262 -9.03 -15.69 -16.50
N THR A 263 -8.42 -14.55 -16.83
CA THR A 263 -7.72 -14.37 -18.11
C THR A 263 -6.38 -13.70 -17.84
N SER A 264 -5.29 -14.35 -18.24
CA SER A 264 -3.94 -13.79 -18.11
C SER A 264 -3.49 -13.14 -19.42
N VAL A 265 -2.70 -12.08 -19.31
CA VAL A 265 -1.91 -11.55 -20.43
C VAL A 265 -0.63 -12.36 -20.51
N THR A 266 -0.40 -13.01 -21.65
CA THR A 266 0.75 -13.89 -21.91
C THR A 266 1.81 -13.23 -22.78
N GLY A 267 1.47 -12.14 -23.47
CA GLY A 267 2.40 -11.40 -24.32
C GLY A 267 1.97 -9.96 -24.55
N LEU A 268 2.96 -9.10 -24.76
CA LEU A 268 2.81 -7.71 -25.17
C LEU A 268 3.78 -7.44 -26.32
N ASP A 269 3.28 -6.95 -27.45
CA ASP A 269 4.12 -6.59 -28.61
C ASP A 269 3.89 -5.11 -28.99
N LEU A 270 4.97 -4.37 -28.95
CA LEU A 270 5.10 -2.95 -29.29
C LEU A 270 6.09 -2.74 -30.46
N SER A 271 6.62 -3.82 -31.07
CA SER A 271 7.67 -3.76 -32.08
C SER A 271 7.22 -3.12 -33.39
N ALA A 272 5.94 -3.27 -33.74
CA ALA A 272 5.36 -2.69 -34.95
C ALA A 272 4.76 -1.29 -34.70
N GLU A 273 4.72 -0.47 -35.74
CA GLU A 273 3.94 0.76 -35.75
C GLU A 273 2.43 0.44 -35.68
N GLY A 274 1.65 1.34 -35.08
CA GLY A 274 0.20 1.18 -34.93
C GLY A 274 -0.22 0.69 -33.55
N PRO A 275 -1.36 -0.01 -33.42
CA PRO A 275 -1.86 -0.49 -32.14
C PRO A 275 -0.92 -1.51 -31.49
N ALA A 276 -0.79 -1.45 -30.16
CA ALA A 276 -0.13 -2.50 -29.38
C ALA A 276 -0.91 -3.82 -29.52
N VAL A 277 -0.21 -4.96 -29.48
CA VAL A 277 -0.84 -6.28 -29.49
C VAL A 277 -0.69 -6.91 -28.10
N VAL A 278 -1.81 -7.31 -27.50
CA VAL A 278 -1.86 -7.95 -26.18
C VAL A 278 -2.40 -9.36 -26.36
N ALA A 279 -1.55 -10.36 -26.14
CA ALA A 279 -1.91 -11.77 -26.22
C ALA A 279 -2.50 -12.26 -24.90
N LEU A 280 -3.61 -12.97 -24.97
CA LEU A 280 -4.33 -13.52 -23.82
C LEU A 280 -4.12 -15.04 -23.70
N SER A 281 -4.31 -15.56 -22.48
CA SER A 281 -4.26 -17.00 -22.19
C SER A 281 -5.35 -17.80 -22.92
N SER A 282 -6.41 -17.16 -23.39
CA SER A 282 -7.44 -17.75 -24.26
C SER A 282 -6.98 -18.02 -25.70
N GLY A 283 -5.82 -17.48 -26.10
CA GLY A 283 -5.35 -17.47 -27.49
C GLY A 283 -5.86 -16.26 -28.31
N GLU A 284 -6.69 -15.40 -27.73
CA GLU A 284 -7.14 -14.16 -28.36
C GLU A 284 -6.00 -13.12 -28.34
N GLU A 285 -5.92 -12.30 -29.39
CA GLU A 285 -5.07 -11.11 -29.44
C GLU A 285 -5.92 -9.84 -29.47
N LEU A 286 -5.66 -8.93 -28.53
CA LEU A 286 -6.30 -7.62 -28.48
C LEU A 286 -5.39 -6.57 -29.12
N ARG A 287 -5.95 -5.83 -30.08
CA ARG A 287 -5.29 -4.65 -30.66
C ARG A 287 -5.67 -3.42 -29.84
N ALA A 288 -4.73 -2.88 -29.11
CA ALA A 288 -4.93 -1.80 -28.15
C ALA A 288 -4.35 -0.47 -28.64
N ALA A 289 -5.10 0.61 -28.50
CA ALA A 289 -4.58 1.97 -28.73
C ALA A 289 -3.48 2.33 -27.70
N ALA A 290 -3.61 1.84 -26.47
CA ALA A 290 -2.61 1.94 -25.42
C ALA A 290 -2.79 0.81 -24.39
N VAL A 291 -1.75 0.58 -23.60
CA VAL A 291 -1.71 -0.42 -22.53
C VAL A 291 -1.33 0.24 -21.21
N VAL A 292 -2.12 -0.02 -20.17
CA VAL A 292 -1.73 0.26 -18.77
C VAL A 292 -1.26 -1.05 -18.16
N LEU A 293 0.02 -1.16 -17.86
CA LEU A 293 0.57 -2.34 -17.19
C LEU A 293 0.55 -2.11 -15.67
N ALA A 294 -0.36 -2.81 -15.00
CA ALA A 294 -0.63 -2.73 -13.57
C ALA A 294 -0.58 -4.11 -12.89
N ALA A 295 0.17 -5.05 -13.47
CA ALA A 295 0.38 -6.39 -12.95
C ALA A 295 1.44 -6.41 -11.81
N ASP A 296 1.60 -7.56 -11.17
CA ASP A 296 2.66 -7.77 -10.20
C ASP A 296 4.06 -7.57 -10.81
N PRO A 297 5.11 -7.32 -9.99
CA PRO A 297 6.43 -6.98 -10.51
C PRO A 297 7.06 -8.07 -11.39
N THR A 298 6.80 -9.36 -11.10
CA THR A 298 7.39 -10.47 -11.89
C THR A 298 6.75 -10.54 -13.27
N THR A 299 5.43 -10.53 -13.33
CA THR A 299 4.66 -10.50 -14.58
C THR A 299 4.99 -9.25 -15.38
N SER A 300 5.00 -8.08 -14.74
CA SER A 300 5.35 -6.82 -15.40
C SER A 300 6.74 -6.87 -16.02
N ARG A 301 7.75 -7.30 -15.26
CA ARG A 301 9.12 -7.44 -15.76
C ARG A 301 9.20 -8.37 -16.95
N GLY A 302 8.55 -9.54 -16.90
CA GLY A 302 8.54 -10.50 -18.00
C GLY A 302 7.93 -9.92 -19.28
N LEU A 303 6.77 -9.29 -19.19
CA LEU A 303 6.10 -8.64 -20.32
C LEU A 303 6.93 -7.49 -20.89
N LEU A 304 7.51 -6.64 -20.04
CA LEU A 304 8.29 -5.47 -20.48
C LEU A 304 9.57 -5.85 -21.21
N LEU A 305 10.29 -6.88 -20.73
CA LEU A 305 11.53 -7.35 -21.39
C LEU A 305 11.26 -7.99 -22.75
N ALA A 306 10.05 -8.52 -22.97
CA ALA A 306 9.63 -9.16 -24.22
C ALA A 306 8.85 -8.23 -25.16
N ALA A 307 8.48 -7.01 -24.73
CA ALA A 307 7.55 -6.14 -25.44
C ALA A 307 8.10 -5.51 -26.74
N GLY A 308 9.38 -5.64 -27.04
CA GLY A 308 9.98 -5.02 -28.23
C GLY A 308 10.38 -3.55 -28.05
N VAL A 309 10.40 -3.04 -26.82
CA VAL A 309 10.94 -1.70 -26.50
C VAL A 309 12.45 -1.71 -26.73
N THR A 310 12.99 -0.68 -27.41
CA THR A 310 14.37 -0.66 -27.90
C THR A 310 15.31 0.26 -27.08
N ASP A 311 14.89 0.81 -25.94
CA ASP A 311 15.72 1.63 -25.05
C ASP A 311 16.51 0.73 -24.07
N PRO A 312 17.84 0.51 -24.27
CA PRO A 312 18.61 -0.39 -23.44
C PRO A 312 18.71 0.08 -21.98
N ALA A 313 18.84 1.40 -21.76
CA ALA A 313 18.98 1.95 -20.42
C ALA A 313 17.67 1.81 -19.60
N TRP A 314 16.54 1.88 -20.28
CA TRP A 314 15.24 1.61 -19.66
C TRP A 314 15.05 0.12 -19.36
N LEU A 315 15.45 -0.76 -20.29
CA LEU A 315 15.38 -2.22 -20.09
C LEU A 315 16.29 -2.69 -18.95
N GLU A 316 17.47 -2.09 -18.77
CA GLU A 316 18.32 -2.34 -17.60
C GLU A 316 17.60 -1.99 -16.29
N ARG A 317 16.89 -0.85 -16.23
CA ARG A 317 16.08 -0.48 -15.06
C ARG A 317 14.92 -1.45 -14.83
N VAL A 318 14.29 -1.96 -15.89
CA VAL A 318 13.25 -3.01 -15.79
C VAL A 318 13.85 -4.28 -15.20
N ALA A 319 14.99 -4.73 -15.72
CA ALA A 319 15.66 -5.94 -15.24
C ALA A 319 16.15 -5.83 -13.80
N ALA A 320 16.54 -4.63 -13.37
CA ALA A 320 17.05 -4.35 -12.03
C ALA A 320 15.97 -4.32 -10.93
N GLN A 321 14.69 -4.43 -11.29
CA GLN A 321 13.61 -4.47 -10.29
C GLN A 321 13.74 -5.68 -9.37
N ARG A 322 13.65 -5.44 -8.06
CA ARG A 322 13.76 -6.47 -7.03
C ARG A 322 12.40 -6.71 -6.36
N LEU A 323 12.20 -7.94 -5.92
CA LEU A 323 11.08 -8.29 -5.04
C LEU A 323 11.49 -8.14 -3.58
N ALA A 324 10.55 -7.74 -2.76
CA ALA A 324 10.68 -7.87 -1.32
C ALA A 324 10.77 -9.35 -0.91
N PRO A 325 11.29 -9.65 0.29
CA PRO A 325 11.25 -10.99 0.85
C PRO A 325 9.83 -11.57 0.90
N PRO A 326 9.69 -12.90 1.03
CA PRO A 326 8.39 -13.52 1.22
C PRO A 326 7.68 -13.04 2.49
N PHE A 327 6.36 -13.14 2.47
CA PHE A 327 5.50 -12.95 3.63
C PHE A 327 4.52 -14.11 3.76
N ALA A 328 4.02 -14.32 4.98
CA ALA A 328 2.99 -15.29 5.26
C ALA A 328 1.75 -14.65 5.88
N VAL A 329 0.60 -15.20 5.56
CA VAL A 329 -0.69 -14.92 6.20
C VAL A 329 -1.29 -16.23 6.65
N TRP A 330 -1.69 -16.31 7.90
CA TRP A 330 -2.33 -17.48 8.46
C TRP A 330 -3.64 -17.10 9.11
N ARG A 331 -4.75 -17.55 8.51
CA ARG A 331 -6.10 -17.34 9.04
C ARG A 331 -6.57 -18.63 9.69
N LEU A 332 -7.00 -18.51 10.94
CA LEU A 332 -7.42 -19.60 11.81
C LEU A 332 -8.87 -19.40 12.26
N TRP A 333 -9.71 -20.41 12.09
CA TRP A 333 -11.03 -20.49 12.72
C TRP A 333 -10.88 -21.40 13.93
N LEU A 334 -10.95 -20.83 15.13
CA LEU A 334 -10.66 -21.50 16.40
C LEU A 334 -11.96 -21.91 17.11
N ASP A 335 -11.93 -23.04 17.83
CA ASP A 335 -13.06 -23.56 18.61
C ASP A 335 -13.29 -22.84 19.95
N ARG A 336 -12.58 -21.73 20.20
CA ARG A 336 -12.70 -20.90 21.41
C ARG A 336 -12.70 -19.42 21.05
N PRO A 337 -13.48 -18.60 21.79
CA PRO A 337 -13.47 -17.16 21.60
C PRO A 337 -12.21 -16.54 22.22
N ALA A 338 -11.70 -15.49 21.61
CA ALA A 338 -10.73 -14.61 22.26
C ALA A 338 -11.34 -13.93 23.50
N ALA A 339 -10.50 -13.56 24.46
CA ALA A 339 -10.96 -12.88 25.66
C ALA A 339 -11.61 -11.55 25.33
N ALA A 340 -12.66 -11.20 26.07
CA ALA A 340 -13.34 -9.91 25.92
C ALA A 340 -12.36 -8.75 26.17
N GLY A 341 -12.46 -7.70 25.36
CA GLY A 341 -11.62 -6.52 25.49
C GLY A 341 -10.25 -6.60 24.81
N ARG A 342 -9.95 -7.70 24.11
CA ARG A 342 -8.78 -7.74 23.21
C ARG A 342 -8.95 -6.73 22.07
N PRO A 343 -7.87 -6.05 21.66
CA PRO A 343 -7.96 -5.13 20.52
C PRO A 343 -8.24 -5.89 19.21
N PRO A 344 -8.95 -5.27 18.25
CA PRO A 344 -9.22 -5.90 16.94
C PRO A 344 -7.95 -6.10 16.11
N PHE A 345 -6.93 -5.29 16.33
CA PHE A 345 -5.63 -5.35 15.68
C PHE A 345 -4.53 -5.09 16.70
N LEU A 346 -3.49 -5.91 16.66
CA LEU A 346 -2.32 -5.82 17.52
C LEU A 346 -1.06 -5.88 16.65
N GLY A 347 -0.28 -4.81 16.62
CA GLY A 347 1.06 -4.81 16.04
C GLY A 347 2.06 -5.37 17.04
N THR A 348 3.03 -6.15 16.59
CA THR A 348 3.99 -6.84 17.46
C THR A 348 5.42 -6.63 17.05
N SER A 349 6.32 -6.68 18.03
CA SER A 349 7.77 -6.65 17.86
C SER A 349 8.45 -7.62 18.82
N GLY A 350 9.44 -8.37 18.33
CA GLY A 350 10.15 -9.37 19.13
C GLY A 350 9.34 -10.63 19.43
N PHE A 351 8.19 -10.82 18.79
CA PHE A 351 7.39 -12.05 18.87
C PHE A 351 7.73 -12.99 17.70
N GLY A 352 9.01 -13.31 17.55
CA GLY A 352 9.48 -14.19 16.49
C GLY A 352 9.09 -13.66 15.11
N PRO A 353 8.44 -14.49 14.25
CA PRO A 353 8.04 -14.06 12.92
C PRO A 353 6.72 -13.27 12.90
N VAL A 354 5.96 -13.20 14.01
CA VAL A 354 4.63 -12.56 14.01
C VAL A 354 4.78 -11.05 14.07
N ASP A 355 4.31 -10.35 13.07
CA ASP A 355 4.33 -8.89 12.96
C ASP A 355 3.01 -8.25 13.38
N ASN A 356 1.89 -8.95 13.21
CA ASN A 356 0.61 -8.52 13.75
C ASN A 356 -0.38 -9.69 13.88
N VAL A 357 -1.40 -9.45 14.71
CA VAL A 357 -2.55 -10.34 14.92
C VAL A 357 -3.82 -9.53 14.77
N SER A 358 -4.77 -10.04 14.02
CA SER A 358 -6.11 -9.47 13.87
C SER A 358 -7.17 -10.46 14.37
N LEU A 359 -8.16 -9.93 15.10
CA LEU A 359 -9.37 -10.64 15.49
C LEU A 359 -10.49 -10.20 14.54
N LEU A 360 -10.69 -10.94 13.46
CA LEU A 360 -11.50 -10.52 12.32
C LEU A 360 -12.99 -10.38 12.68
N GLU A 361 -13.50 -11.21 13.60
CA GLU A 361 -14.87 -11.13 14.10
C GLU A 361 -15.22 -9.79 14.77
N GLN A 362 -14.23 -8.97 15.11
CA GLN A 362 -14.47 -7.66 15.69
C GLN A 362 -14.82 -6.59 14.65
N PHE A 363 -14.54 -6.82 13.35
CA PHE A 363 -14.82 -5.84 12.30
C PHE A 363 -15.36 -6.44 10.99
N GLU A 364 -15.04 -7.69 10.61
CA GLU A 364 -15.61 -8.37 9.44
C GLU A 364 -16.94 -9.03 9.80
N ASP A 365 -18.04 -8.73 9.10
CA ASP A 365 -19.36 -9.26 9.35
C ASP A 365 -19.42 -10.77 9.15
N GLY A 366 -18.85 -11.30 8.07
CA GLY A 366 -18.79 -12.74 7.82
C GLY A 366 -18.02 -13.50 8.91
N ALA A 367 -16.90 -12.95 9.38
CA ALA A 367 -16.14 -13.55 10.49
C ALA A 367 -16.92 -13.47 11.82
N ARG A 368 -17.66 -12.38 12.05
CA ARG A 368 -18.52 -12.21 13.22
C ARG A 368 -19.68 -13.20 13.26
N ASP A 369 -20.31 -13.42 12.12
CA ASP A 369 -21.43 -14.38 12.01
C ASP A 369 -20.93 -15.81 12.23
N TRP A 370 -19.79 -16.18 11.64
CA TRP A 370 -19.15 -17.46 11.90
C TRP A 370 -18.81 -17.64 13.40
N SER A 371 -18.23 -16.62 14.03
CA SER A 371 -17.89 -16.64 15.46
C SER A 371 -19.12 -16.85 16.35
N ARG A 372 -20.24 -16.19 16.04
CA ARG A 372 -21.52 -16.34 16.76
C ARG A 372 -22.12 -17.73 16.61
N GLU A 373 -22.06 -18.29 15.39
CA GLU A 373 -22.63 -19.60 15.09
C GLU A 373 -21.82 -20.72 15.75
N HIS A 374 -20.49 -20.61 15.77
CA HIS A 374 -19.61 -21.68 16.24
C HIS A 374 -19.03 -21.47 17.63
N GLY A 375 -19.25 -20.31 18.24
CA GLY A 375 -18.72 -19.97 19.57
C GLY A 375 -17.20 -19.82 19.63
N GLY A 376 -16.55 -19.53 18.49
CA GLY A 376 -15.11 -19.46 18.33
C GLY A 376 -14.60 -18.08 17.94
N SER A 377 -13.35 -17.98 17.49
CA SER A 377 -12.73 -16.77 16.96
C SER A 377 -12.12 -16.99 15.58
N VAL A 378 -12.10 -15.94 14.77
CA VAL A 378 -11.38 -15.90 13.49
C VAL A 378 -10.14 -15.02 13.64
N VAL A 379 -8.98 -15.66 13.73
CA VAL A 379 -7.71 -15.00 14.00
C VAL A 379 -6.84 -15.02 12.77
N GLU A 380 -6.28 -13.87 12.42
CA GLU A 380 -5.32 -13.76 11.31
C GLU A 380 -3.96 -13.29 11.83
N LEU A 381 -2.90 -14.03 11.48
CA LEU A 381 -1.51 -13.72 11.82
C LEU A 381 -0.74 -13.38 10.55
N HIS A 382 0.14 -12.39 10.67
CA HIS A 382 1.03 -12.00 9.59
C HIS A 382 2.49 -12.16 10.00
N ALA A 383 3.30 -12.56 9.01
CA ALA A 383 4.75 -12.60 9.12
C ALA A 383 5.37 -11.99 7.86
N TYR A 384 6.15 -10.93 8.00
CA TYR A 384 6.74 -10.18 6.90
C TYR A 384 8.25 -10.34 6.85
N ALA A 385 8.85 -9.98 5.71
CA ALA A 385 10.31 -10.03 5.51
C ALA A 385 10.92 -11.36 5.96
N LEU A 386 10.31 -12.47 5.55
CA LEU A 386 10.70 -13.80 6.00
C LEU A 386 12.09 -14.18 5.48
N PRO A 387 12.96 -14.79 6.34
CA PRO A 387 14.17 -15.45 5.88
C PRO A 387 13.82 -16.51 4.83
N HIS A 388 14.60 -16.56 3.74
CA HIS A 388 14.30 -17.44 2.63
C HIS A 388 15.58 -17.86 1.89
N ASP A 389 15.54 -19.04 1.28
CA ASP A 389 16.51 -19.50 0.29
C ASP A 389 15.83 -19.46 -1.10
N ASP A 390 16.27 -18.53 -1.94
CA ASP A 390 15.67 -18.25 -3.27
C ASP A 390 14.12 -18.19 -3.27
N GLY A 391 13.56 -17.53 -2.27
CA GLY A 391 12.11 -17.37 -2.09
C GLY A 391 11.40 -18.52 -1.39
N ARG A 392 12.11 -19.58 -1.02
CA ARG A 392 11.54 -20.73 -0.27
C ARG A 392 11.66 -20.49 1.22
N VAL A 393 10.58 -20.76 1.93
CA VAL A 393 10.45 -20.63 3.38
C VAL A 393 10.23 -22.02 3.96
N ASP A 394 10.80 -22.29 5.14
CA ASP A 394 10.47 -23.48 5.92
C ASP A 394 9.08 -23.27 6.58
N GLU A 395 8.03 -23.58 5.82
CA GLU A 395 6.65 -23.32 6.23
C GLU A 395 6.25 -24.08 7.51
N PRO A 396 6.57 -25.38 7.70
CA PRO A 396 6.24 -26.08 8.94
C PRO A 396 6.90 -25.46 10.17
N ALA A 397 8.18 -25.09 10.10
CA ALA A 397 8.87 -24.44 11.20
C ALA A 397 8.30 -23.04 11.47
N LEU A 398 7.93 -22.29 10.41
CA LEU A 398 7.29 -21.00 10.52
C LEU A 398 5.93 -21.09 11.21
N GLN A 399 5.05 -22.01 10.78
CA GLN A 399 3.74 -22.23 11.40
C GLN A 399 3.86 -22.60 12.88
N ALA A 400 4.77 -23.54 13.23
CA ALA A 400 5.00 -23.91 14.62
C ALA A 400 5.41 -22.71 15.49
N ARG A 401 6.30 -21.86 14.98
CA ARG A 401 6.72 -20.62 15.67
C ARG A 401 5.57 -19.63 15.79
N MET A 402 4.82 -19.36 14.71
CA MET A 402 3.67 -18.45 14.74
C MET A 402 2.62 -18.92 15.74
N ARG A 403 2.36 -20.23 15.83
CA ARG A 403 1.44 -20.80 16.81
C ARG A 403 1.89 -20.59 18.24
N SER A 404 3.19 -20.76 18.51
CA SER A 404 3.78 -20.49 19.82
C SER A 404 3.65 -19.02 20.21
N GLU A 405 3.88 -18.10 19.26
CA GLU A 405 3.75 -16.65 19.54
C GLU A 405 2.29 -16.23 19.71
N LEU A 406 1.35 -16.83 18.97
CA LEU A 406 -0.08 -16.62 19.21
C LEU A 406 -0.47 -16.99 20.65
N ALA A 407 0.01 -18.13 21.16
CA ALA A 407 -0.23 -18.55 22.53
C ALA A 407 0.39 -17.61 23.59
N ARG A 408 1.50 -16.94 23.27
CA ARG A 408 2.10 -15.89 24.13
C ARG A 408 1.26 -14.59 24.12
N LEU A 409 0.78 -14.18 22.94
CA LEU A 409 -0.01 -12.94 22.75
C LEU A 409 -1.44 -13.10 23.28
N HIS A 410 -2.02 -14.27 23.07
CA HIS A 410 -3.37 -14.65 23.42
C HIS A 410 -3.38 -15.97 24.23
N PRO A 411 -2.97 -15.95 25.52
CA PRO A 411 -2.87 -17.16 26.34
C PRO A 411 -4.18 -17.95 26.42
N GLU A 412 -5.31 -17.25 26.32
CA GLU A 412 -6.65 -17.87 26.29
C GLU A 412 -6.88 -18.77 25.07
N LEU A 413 -6.12 -18.54 23.98
CA LEU A 413 -6.17 -19.34 22.74
C LEU A 413 -5.07 -20.41 22.66
N ALA A 414 -4.23 -20.58 23.69
CA ALA A 414 -3.10 -21.50 23.66
C ALA A 414 -3.54 -22.95 23.34
N ASP A 415 -4.62 -23.39 23.98
CA ASP A 415 -5.20 -24.72 23.80
C ASP A 415 -6.37 -24.75 22.80
N ALA A 416 -6.63 -23.65 22.09
CA ALA A 416 -7.69 -23.60 21.09
C ALA A 416 -7.29 -24.45 19.89
N ARG A 417 -8.24 -25.23 19.39
CA ARG A 417 -8.05 -26.07 18.22
C ARG A 417 -8.54 -25.32 16.98
N ALA A 418 -7.74 -25.30 15.92
CA ALA A 418 -8.20 -24.85 14.63
C ALA A 418 -9.19 -25.87 14.05
N VAL A 419 -10.43 -25.43 13.85
CA VAL A 419 -11.46 -26.22 13.17
C VAL A 419 -11.36 -26.07 11.67
N HIS A 420 -10.76 -24.95 11.23
CA HIS A 420 -10.32 -24.70 9.88
C HIS A 420 -9.15 -23.75 9.88
N GLU A 421 -8.29 -23.82 8.87
CA GLU A 421 -7.16 -22.92 8.69
C GLU A 421 -6.85 -22.71 7.21
N GLU A 422 -6.39 -21.50 6.89
CA GLU A 422 -5.88 -21.14 5.57
C GLU A 422 -4.49 -20.54 5.70
N TRP A 423 -3.59 -21.02 4.87
CA TRP A 423 -2.18 -20.65 4.89
C TRP A 423 -1.75 -20.11 3.53
N LEU A 424 -1.09 -18.98 3.53
CA LEU A 424 -0.60 -18.31 2.34
C LEU A 424 0.83 -17.84 2.53
N VAL A 425 1.74 -18.24 1.64
CA VAL A 425 3.07 -17.65 1.49
C VAL A 425 3.18 -17.07 0.09
N ARG A 426 3.65 -15.81 -0.04
CA ARG A 426 3.85 -15.15 -1.33
C ARG A 426 5.11 -14.29 -1.33
N ARG A 427 5.66 -14.08 -2.54
CA ARG A 427 6.78 -13.18 -2.81
C ARG A 427 6.49 -12.40 -4.09
N ASP A 428 5.59 -11.44 -4.01
CA ASP A 428 5.09 -10.67 -5.15
C ASP A 428 4.94 -9.16 -4.86
N CYS A 429 5.59 -8.68 -3.79
CA CYS A 429 5.65 -7.26 -3.48
C CYS A 429 6.91 -6.63 -4.07
N PRO A 430 6.84 -5.40 -4.61
CA PRO A 430 8.02 -4.68 -5.06
C PRO A 430 8.89 -4.29 -3.87
N LEU A 431 10.20 -4.42 -3.99
CA LEU A 431 11.13 -3.91 -3.00
C LEU A 431 11.37 -2.41 -3.22
N ALA A 432 11.06 -1.60 -2.23
CA ALA A 432 11.45 -0.19 -2.20
C ALA A 432 12.93 -0.05 -1.80
N ALA A 433 13.83 -0.57 -2.66
CA ALA A 433 15.25 -0.62 -2.42
C ALA A 433 15.90 0.78 -2.39
N PRO A 434 17.06 0.97 -1.74
CA PRO A 434 17.80 2.23 -1.73
C PRO A 434 18.50 2.54 -3.07
N THR A 435 17.79 2.33 -4.17
CA THR A 435 18.19 2.70 -5.54
C THR A 435 17.98 4.19 -5.76
N PRO A 436 18.85 4.85 -6.57
CA PRO A 436 18.66 6.25 -6.92
C PRO A 436 17.25 6.54 -7.47
N TRP A 437 16.63 7.61 -6.97
CA TRP A 437 15.26 7.97 -7.34
C TRP A 437 15.04 8.07 -8.85
N ARG A 438 16.02 8.65 -9.56
CA ARG A 438 15.99 8.80 -11.02
C ARG A 438 15.96 7.48 -11.79
N GLU A 439 16.45 6.39 -11.19
CA GLU A 439 16.55 5.08 -11.83
C GLU A 439 15.29 4.23 -11.67
N ARG A 440 14.38 4.65 -10.78
CA ARG A 440 13.10 3.95 -10.60
C ARG A 440 12.20 4.15 -11.81
N LEU A 441 11.47 3.12 -12.17
CA LEU A 441 10.51 3.17 -13.28
C LEU A 441 9.39 4.17 -12.98
N THR A 442 9.07 5.01 -13.96
CA THR A 442 8.01 6.01 -13.92
C THR A 442 6.73 5.48 -14.55
N VAL A 443 5.63 6.21 -14.41
CA VAL A 443 4.39 5.95 -15.15
C VAL A 443 4.64 5.97 -16.65
N GLU A 444 5.42 6.93 -17.12
CA GLU A 444 5.80 7.05 -18.53
C GLU A 444 6.90 6.05 -18.90
N THR A 445 6.80 5.49 -20.10
CA THR A 445 7.79 4.61 -20.69
C THR A 445 8.34 5.20 -21.99
N PRO A 446 9.41 4.62 -22.59
CA PRO A 446 9.89 5.07 -23.90
C PRO A 446 8.86 4.91 -25.04
N ASP A 447 7.90 4.01 -24.90
CA ASP A 447 6.81 3.86 -25.88
C ASP A 447 5.55 4.59 -25.38
N PRO A 448 5.03 5.59 -26.10
CA PRO A 448 3.87 6.35 -25.66
C PRO A 448 2.57 5.53 -25.55
N ARG A 449 2.53 4.34 -26.17
CA ARG A 449 1.38 3.42 -26.08
C ARG A 449 1.38 2.63 -24.76
N LEU A 450 2.46 2.66 -23.99
CA LEU A 450 2.62 1.89 -22.76
C LEU A 450 2.83 2.82 -21.57
N VAL A 451 2.02 2.66 -20.54
CA VAL A 451 2.19 3.32 -19.24
C VAL A 451 2.19 2.29 -18.13
N LEU A 452 2.91 2.58 -17.04
CA LEU A 452 3.00 1.71 -15.87
C LEU A 452 2.17 2.25 -14.72
N ALA A 453 1.59 1.35 -13.93
CA ALA A 453 0.90 1.71 -12.68
C ALA A 453 1.15 0.65 -11.61
N GLY A 454 1.21 1.07 -10.35
CA GLY A 454 1.44 0.19 -9.20
C GLY A 454 2.20 0.90 -8.08
N ASP A 455 2.25 0.29 -6.92
CA ASP A 455 2.99 0.80 -5.76
C ASP A 455 4.51 0.73 -5.91
N GLY A 456 5.03 -0.12 -6.81
CA GLY A 456 6.44 -0.17 -7.21
C GLY A 456 6.84 0.91 -8.23
N VAL A 457 5.87 1.64 -8.80
CA VAL A 457 6.12 2.70 -9.78
C VAL A 457 6.43 4.01 -9.06
N ARG A 458 7.44 4.72 -9.54
CA ARG A 458 7.84 6.02 -9.01
C ARG A 458 6.68 7.01 -9.05
N CYS A 459 6.46 7.67 -7.91
CA CYS A 459 5.50 8.74 -7.77
C CYS A 459 6.16 9.90 -7.01
N ASP A 460 6.15 11.09 -7.59
CA ASP A 460 6.81 12.27 -7.02
C ASP A 460 6.05 12.88 -5.82
N TYR A 461 4.90 12.31 -5.47
CA TYR A 461 4.13 12.67 -4.28
C TYR A 461 4.52 11.80 -3.06
N PRO A 462 4.41 12.32 -1.83
CA PRO A 462 4.65 11.54 -0.61
C PRO A 462 3.48 10.58 -0.32
N VAL A 463 3.34 9.58 -1.16
CA VAL A 463 2.34 8.50 -1.09
C VAL A 463 3.02 7.15 -1.09
N ALA A 464 2.40 6.16 -0.45
CA ALA A 464 2.97 4.82 -0.31
C ALA A 464 1.89 3.74 -0.44
N LEU A 465 2.32 2.49 -0.67
CA LEU A 465 1.46 1.31 -0.62
C LEU A 465 0.20 1.45 -1.51
N MET A 466 -0.98 1.13 -0.97
CA MET A 466 -2.26 1.21 -1.70
C MET A 466 -2.55 2.62 -2.24
N GLU A 467 -2.16 3.68 -1.51
CA GLU A 467 -2.34 5.06 -1.99
C GLU A 467 -1.46 5.34 -3.20
N ARG A 468 -0.21 4.84 -3.22
CA ARG A 468 0.66 4.95 -4.40
C ARG A 468 0.09 4.15 -5.56
N ALA A 469 -0.45 2.97 -5.32
CA ALA A 469 -1.09 2.17 -6.37
C ALA A 469 -2.28 2.92 -7.01
N ALA A 470 -3.18 3.47 -6.20
CA ALA A 470 -4.31 4.27 -6.71
C ALA A 470 -3.83 5.54 -7.44
N THR A 471 -2.85 6.25 -6.85
CA THR A 471 -2.29 7.48 -7.41
C THR A 471 -1.64 7.24 -8.77
N THR A 472 -0.79 6.21 -8.90
CA THR A 472 -0.13 5.88 -10.17
C THR A 472 -1.11 5.34 -11.20
N GLY A 473 -2.17 4.64 -10.79
CA GLY A 473 -3.26 4.25 -11.66
C GLY A 473 -3.97 5.45 -12.30
N PHE A 474 -4.33 6.45 -11.49
CA PHE A 474 -4.90 7.70 -12.02
C PHE A 474 -3.89 8.52 -12.81
N LEU A 475 -2.59 8.53 -12.44
CA LEU A 475 -1.55 9.19 -13.23
C LEU A 475 -1.41 8.54 -14.61
N ALA A 476 -1.45 7.21 -14.70
CA ALA A 476 -1.43 6.47 -15.96
C ALA A 476 -2.65 6.84 -16.84
N ALA A 477 -3.85 6.87 -16.25
CA ALA A 477 -5.04 7.33 -16.95
C ALA A 477 -4.90 8.78 -17.42
N ASN A 478 -4.44 9.69 -16.56
CA ASN A 478 -4.25 11.10 -16.88
C ASN A 478 -3.25 11.30 -18.01
N ARG A 479 -2.16 10.51 -18.03
CA ARG A 479 -1.16 10.56 -19.09
C ARG A 479 -1.77 10.20 -20.45
N LEU A 480 -2.49 9.08 -20.53
CA LEU A 480 -3.14 8.65 -21.78
C LEU A 480 -4.25 9.60 -22.23
N LEU A 481 -5.02 10.16 -21.30
CA LEU A 481 -6.06 11.16 -21.59
C LEU A 481 -5.46 12.46 -22.12
N ALA A 482 -4.33 12.90 -21.60
CA ALA A 482 -3.64 14.09 -22.06
C ALA A 482 -3.17 13.96 -23.52
N ASP A 483 -2.74 12.78 -23.97
CA ASP A 483 -2.34 12.50 -25.36
C ASP A 483 -3.49 12.66 -26.38
N VAL A 484 -4.71 12.59 -25.90
CA VAL A 484 -5.91 12.80 -26.73
C VAL A 484 -6.63 14.12 -26.40
N GLY A 485 -5.95 15.02 -25.66
CA GLY A 485 -6.49 16.35 -25.30
C GLY A 485 -7.67 16.33 -24.34
N VAL A 486 -7.78 15.28 -23.52
CA VAL A 486 -8.86 15.12 -22.54
C VAL A 486 -8.34 15.44 -21.14
N GLN A 487 -9.15 16.19 -20.39
CA GLN A 487 -8.85 16.50 -19.00
C GLN A 487 -8.91 15.23 -18.14
N GLY A 488 -7.85 14.92 -17.43
CA GLY A 488 -7.77 13.81 -16.49
C GLY A 488 -8.52 14.07 -15.17
N HIS A 489 -8.04 13.44 -14.10
CA HIS A 489 -8.57 13.54 -12.75
C HIS A 489 -7.60 14.29 -11.85
N ASP A 490 -8.12 15.18 -11.02
CA ASP A 490 -7.32 15.81 -9.98
C ASP A 490 -6.86 14.76 -8.97
N LEU A 491 -5.62 14.90 -8.54
CA LEU A 491 -5.02 14.06 -7.51
C LEU A 491 -4.80 14.85 -6.22
N TRP A 492 -4.63 14.14 -5.15
CA TRP A 492 -4.40 14.74 -3.86
C TRP A 492 -3.24 14.07 -3.14
N SER A 493 -2.54 14.83 -2.32
CA SER A 493 -1.51 14.33 -1.43
C SER A 493 -1.51 15.09 -0.10
N VAL A 494 -0.79 14.58 0.88
CA VAL A 494 -0.35 15.40 2.01
C VAL A 494 0.58 16.50 1.49
N PRO A 495 0.87 17.56 2.28
CA PRO A 495 1.75 18.64 1.83
C PRO A 495 3.08 18.15 1.26
N MET A 496 3.47 18.69 0.12
CA MET A 496 4.74 18.38 -0.56
C MET A 496 5.98 18.91 0.18
N ARG A 497 5.76 19.73 1.20
CA ARG A 497 6.81 20.34 2.02
C ARG A 497 6.41 20.32 3.49
N ALA A 498 7.41 20.46 4.35
CA ALA A 498 7.17 20.61 5.78
C ALA A 498 6.14 21.71 6.10
N ARG A 499 5.18 21.40 6.98
CA ARG A 499 4.11 22.34 7.40
C ARG A 499 4.64 23.54 8.18
N ASN A 500 5.74 23.37 8.91
CA ASN A 500 6.30 24.40 9.77
C ASN A 500 7.46 25.11 9.09
N ARG A 501 7.27 26.38 8.74
CA ARG A 501 8.32 27.25 8.16
C ARG A 501 9.47 27.60 9.12
N VAL A 502 9.39 27.15 10.38
CA VAL A 502 10.40 27.45 11.41
C VAL A 502 11.63 26.55 11.31
N SER A 503 11.51 25.38 10.70
CA SER A 503 12.59 24.40 10.60
C SER A 503 13.81 24.84 9.77
N PRO A 504 13.70 25.48 8.58
CA PRO A 504 14.86 25.83 7.78
C PRO A 504 15.83 26.83 8.44
N PRO A 505 15.39 27.89 9.13
CA PRO A 505 16.31 28.77 9.85
C PRO A 505 16.95 28.11 11.08
N LEU A 506 16.22 27.22 11.77
CA LEU A 506 16.73 26.50 12.94
C LEU A 506 17.77 25.45 12.55
N HIS A 507 17.57 24.73 11.46
CA HIS A 507 18.53 23.80 10.87
C HIS A 507 19.86 24.50 10.53
N ARG A 508 19.83 25.67 9.86
CA ARG A 508 21.03 26.47 9.55
C ARG A 508 21.74 27.02 10.80
N LEU A 509 21.00 27.22 11.88
CA LEU A 509 21.57 27.67 13.15
C LEU A 509 22.28 26.50 13.88
N LEU A 510 21.68 25.32 13.88
CA LEU A 510 22.26 24.13 14.53
C LEU A 510 23.49 23.60 13.80
N LEU A 511 23.51 23.65 12.45
CA LEU A 511 24.69 23.30 11.64
C LEU A 511 25.89 24.29 11.83
N LYS A 512 25.68 25.47 12.43
CA LYS A 512 26.76 26.42 12.76
C LYS A 512 27.32 26.23 14.17
N VAL A 513 26.70 25.36 14.98
CA VAL A 513 27.08 25.10 16.39
C VAL A 513 27.70 23.69 16.55
N SER A 514 27.61 22.85 15.52
CA SER A 514 28.31 21.57 15.40
C SER A 514 29.57 21.72 14.53
#